data_75d3ed33ff84ecd9c164f8ff2db0847c
#
_entry.id   75d3ed33ff84ecd9c164f8ff2db0847c
#
_cell.length_a   1.000
_cell.length_b   1.000
_cell.length_c   1.000
_cell.angle_alpha   90.00
_cell.angle_beta   90.00
_cell.angle_gamma   90.00
#
_symmetry.space_group_name_H-M   'P 1'
#
loop_
_entity.id
_entity.type
_entity.pdbx_description
1 polymer ?
#
loop_
_entity_poly.entity_id
_entity_poly.type
_entity_poly.pdbx_seq_one_letter_code
_entity_poly.pdbx_strand_id
1 'polypeptide(L)'
;PNVDIYNACEQFSLVKKYFGKTSGNPVFHFIVVYDAKSTWGNTYERAESMSRSIASYFADRYQIVYGIHNKPCYNKYGKCTSLYHAHFIMNSVSYIDGKMFSGNHSEIYAFLNYIERVTGDKSWKIKYGSGKEKTSEGLTASMQCD
;
A
#
# COMPACT_ATOMS: atom_id res chain seq x y z
N PRO A 1 -4.62 -8.18 7.24
CA PRO A 1 -5.18 -6.98 7.85
C PRO A 1 -5.33 -7.14 9.37
N ASN A 2 -5.25 -6.02 10.10
CA ASN A 2 -5.41 -5.98 11.57
C ASN A 2 -6.68 -5.23 11.99
N VAL A 3 -7.59 -5.03 11.07
CA VAL A 3 -8.93 -4.49 11.30
C VAL A 3 -9.97 -5.31 10.55
N ASP A 4 -11.20 -5.27 11.02
CA ASP A 4 -12.33 -5.83 10.31
C ASP A 4 -12.66 -4.94 9.10
N ILE A 5 -12.66 -5.52 7.91
CA ILE A 5 -12.89 -4.79 6.66
C ILE A 5 -14.28 -4.11 6.61
N TYR A 6 -15.28 -4.70 7.24
CA TYR A 6 -16.64 -4.16 7.25
C TYR A 6 -16.78 -2.92 8.16
N ASN A 7 -15.90 -2.81 9.17
CA ASN A 7 -15.91 -1.73 10.15
C ASN A 7 -14.64 -0.86 10.10
N ALA A 8 -13.82 -0.99 9.04
CA ALA A 8 -12.52 -0.33 8.96
C ALA A 8 -12.60 1.20 9.12
N CYS A 9 -13.58 1.84 8.47
CA CYS A 9 -13.76 3.30 8.56
C CYS A 9 -14.06 3.76 9.99
N GLU A 10 -14.92 3.02 10.69
CA GLU A 10 -15.25 3.33 12.08
C GLU A 10 -14.05 3.13 13.00
N GLN A 11 -13.36 2.00 12.89
CA GLN A 11 -12.13 1.70 13.65
C GLN A 11 -11.03 2.73 13.41
N PHE A 12 -10.84 3.17 12.16
CA PHE A 12 -9.90 4.25 11.83
C PHE A 12 -10.28 5.56 12.51
N SER A 13 -11.58 5.89 12.49
CA SER A 13 -12.11 7.10 13.10
C SER A 13 -11.96 7.10 14.63
N LEU A 14 -12.14 5.95 15.27
CA LEU A 14 -11.96 5.81 16.72
C LEU A 14 -10.50 6.10 17.14
N VAL A 15 -9.52 5.55 16.44
CA VAL A 15 -8.10 5.83 16.71
C VAL A 15 -7.79 7.31 16.56
N LYS A 16 -8.26 7.94 15.48
CA LYS A 16 -8.06 9.38 15.26
C LYS A 16 -8.66 10.24 16.34
N LYS A 17 -9.87 9.94 16.75
CA LYS A 17 -10.57 10.64 17.84
C LYS A 17 -9.81 10.48 19.16
N TYR A 18 -9.36 9.26 19.47
CA TYR A 18 -8.61 8.97 20.69
C TYR A 18 -7.34 9.83 20.82
N PHE A 19 -6.60 10.01 19.72
CA PHE A 19 -5.39 10.82 19.69
C PHE A 19 -5.61 12.30 19.31
N GLY A 20 -6.85 12.74 19.14
CA GLY A 20 -7.17 14.11 18.74
C GLY A 20 -6.68 14.49 17.34
N LYS A 21 -6.52 13.50 16.45
CA LYS A 21 -6.00 13.69 15.07
C LYS A 21 -7.14 13.67 14.06
N THR A 22 -8.04 14.64 14.16
CA THR A 22 -9.24 14.72 13.31
C THR A 22 -9.06 15.54 12.04
N SER A 23 -7.90 16.20 11.88
CA SER A 23 -7.53 16.98 10.69
C SER A 23 -6.42 16.27 9.89
N GLY A 24 -6.18 16.71 8.66
CA GLY A 24 -5.19 16.15 7.74
C GLY A 24 -5.71 14.95 6.95
N ASN A 25 -4.80 14.27 6.26
CA ASN A 25 -5.15 13.12 5.44
C ASN A 25 -5.71 11.98 6.30
N PRO A 26 -6.96 11.53 6.05
CA PRO A 26 -7.59 10.53 6.88
C PRO A 26 -6.97 9.15 6.72
N VAL A 27 -6.49 8.83 5.52
CA VAL A 27 -5.90 7.53 5.16
C VAL A 27 -4.72 7.72 4.23
N PHE A 28 -3.84 6.75 4.21
CA PHE A 28 -2.81 6.61 3.20
C PHE A 28 -3.23 5.47 2.26
N HIS A 29 -3.40 5.78 0.97
CA HIS A 29 -3.74 4.82 -0.07
C HIS A 29 -2.54 4.60 -0.98
N PHE A 30 -2.17 3.34 -1.19
CA PHE A 30 -1.14 2.98 -2.16
C PHE A 30 -1.51 1.71 -2.88
N ILE A 31 -0.90 1.52 -4.06
CA ILE A 31 -1.15 0.38 -4.93
C ILE A 31 0.17 -0.37 -5.13
N VAL A 32 0.12 -1.67 -5.02
CA VAL A 32 1.23 -2.55 -5.38
C VAL A 32 0.85 -3.32 -6.63
N VAL A 33 1.63 -3.14 -7.69
CA VAL A 33 1.44 -3.82 -8.97
C VAL A 33 2.46 -4.94 -9.07
N TYR A 34 1.99 -6.16 -9.25
CA TYR A 34 2.84 -7.34 -9.38
C TYR A 34 3.11 -7.62 -10.84
N ASP A 35 4.38 -7.64 -11.25
CA ASP A 35 4.76 -8.02 -12.62
C ASP A 35 4.25 -9.44 -12.92
N ALA A 36 3.60 -9.61 -14.09
CA ALA A 36 3.00 -10.89 -14.50
C ALA A 36 4.04 -12.02 -14.65
N LYS A 37 5.32 -11.66 -14.83
CA LYS A 37 6.41 -12.63 -14.97
C LYS A 37 7.14 -12.90 -13.66
N SER A 38 6.90 -12.06 -12.64
CA SER A 38 7.51 -12.24 -11.33
C SER A 38 6.94 -13.45 -10.61
N THR A 39 7.70 -13.97 -9.67
CA THR A 39 7.23 -15.00 -8.75
C THR A 39 5.97 -14.54 -7.98
N TRP A 40 5.85 -13.25 -7.71
CA TRP A 40 4.79 -12.67 -6.88
C TRP A 40 3.53 -12.28 -7.65
N GLY A 41 3.60 -12.22 -8.98
CA GLY A 41 2.50 -11.74 -9.83
C GLY A 41 1.87 -12.78 -10.74
N ASN A 42 2.37 -14.00 -10.75
CA ASN A 42 1.93 -15.04 -11.69
C ASN A 42 0.72 -15.85 -11.22
N THR A 43 0.40 -15.85 -9.92
CA THR A 43 -0.83 -16.45 -9.36
C THR A 43 -1.45 -15.58 -8.29
N TYR A 44 -2.76 -15.79 -8.04
CA TYR A 44 -3.49 -15.07 -7.00
C TYR A 44 -2.91 -15.33 -5.60
N GLU A 45 -2.60 -16.59 -5.29
CA GLU A 45 -2.10 -17.02 -3.98
C GLU A 45 -0.75 -16.35 -3.65
N ARG A 46 0.09 -16.15 -4.67
CA ARG A 46 1.38 -15.47 -4.49
C ARG A 46 1.20 -13.97 -4.31
N ALA A 47 0.35 -13.37 -5.12
CA ALA A 47 -0.01 -11.96 -4.95
C ALA A 47 -0.63 -11.70 -3.57
N GLU A 48 -1.49 -12.61 -3.10
CA GLU A 48 -2.09 -12.56 -1.77
C GLU A 48 -1.05 -12.72 -0.65
N SER A 49 -0.17 -13.70 -0.76
CA SER A 49 0.91 -13.93 0.21
C SER A 49 1.82 -12.69 0.34
N MET A 50 2.18 -12.07 -0.78
CA MET A 50 2.97 -10.86 -0.79
C MET A 50 2.21 -9.66 -0.21
N SER A 51 0.93 -9.51 -0.56
CA SER A 51 0.08 -8.46 0.01
C SER A 51 -0.05 -8.59 1.52
N ARG A 52 -0.16 -9.80 2.03
CA ARG A 52 -0.18 -10.08 3.47
C ARG A 52 1.13 -9.66 4.15
N SER A 53 2.28 -9.98 3.55
CA SER A 53 3.59 -9.57 4.06
C SER A 53 3.73 -8.06 4.09
N ILE A 54 3.26 -7.37 3.05
CA ILE A 54 3.23 -5.90 2.98
C ILE A 54 2.34 -5.32 4.08
N ALA A 55 1.13 -5.85 4.25
CA ALA A 55 0.24 -5.39 5.32
C ALA A 55 0.88 -5.60 6.70
N SER A 56 1.57 -6.72 6.92
CA SER A 56 2.25 -7.02 8.18
C SER A 56 3.33 -6.01 8.54
N TYR A 57 4.02 -5.43 7.54
CA TYR A 57 5.01 -4.38 7.80
C TYR A 57 4.43 -3.16 8.51
N PHE A 58 3.20 -2.78 8.17
CA PHE A 58 2.52 -1.62 8.76
C PHE A 58 1.68 -1.99 9.97
N ALA A 59 1.25 -3.26 10.09
CA ALA A 59 0.24 -3.69 11.05
C ALA A 59 0.65 -3.54 12.52
N ASP A 60 1.95 -3.46 12.81
CA ASP A 60 2.45 -3.25 14.17
C ASP A 60 2.18 -1.83 14.69
N ARG A 61 1.87 -0.88 13.79
CA ARG A 61 1.66 0.53 14.15
C ARG A 61 0.40 1.13 13.59
N TYR A 62 -0.04 0.67 12.42
CA TYR A 62 -1.15 1.26 11.68
C TYR A 62 -2.21 0.22 11.38
N GLN A 63 -3.44 0.63 11.46
CA GLN A 63 -4.56 -0.16 10.96
C GLN A 63 -4.52 -0.16 9.44
N ILE A 64 -4.60 -1.34 8.82
CA ILE A 64 -4.48 -1.50 7.37
C ILE A 64 -5.42 -2.58 6.85
N VAL A 65 -6.02 -2.30 5.71
CA VAL A 65 -6.80 -3.26 4.91
C VAL A 65 -6.27 -3.27 3.48
N TYR A 66 -6.48 -4.37 2.76
CA TYR A 66 -6.15 -4.46 1.35
C TYR A 66 -7.16 -5.29 0.58
N GLY A 67 -7.23 -5.04 -0.73
CA GLY A 67 -7.99 -5.85 -1.68
C GLY A 67 -7.16 -6.10 -2.93
N ILE A 68 -7.24 -7.31 -3.48
CA ILE A 68 -6.51 -7.72 -4.67
C ILE A 68 -7.46 -7.73 -5.85
N HIS A 69 -7.08 -7.05 -6.91
CA HIS A 69 -7.80 -7.05 -8.18
C HIS A 69 -7.10 -7.96 -9.19
N ASN A 70 -7.87 -8.85 -9.79
CA ASN A 70 -7.47 -9.61 -10.96
C ASN A 70 -7.90 -8.84 -12.22
N LYS A 71 -7.07 -7.88 -12.61
CA LYS A 71 -7.31 -7.06 -13.80
C LYS A 71 -6.00 -6.96 -14.60
N PRO A 72 -5.85 -7.72 -15.68
CA PRO A 72 -4.67 -7.65 -16.50
C PRO A 72 -4.40 -6.23 -17.04
N CYS A 73 -3.16 -5.79 -16.90
CA CYS A 73 -2.68 -4.55 -17.48
C CYS A 73 -1.77 -4.85 -18.66
N TYR A 74 -1.85 -4.03 -19.71
CA TYR A 74 -1.08 -4.20 -20.92
C TYR A 74 -0.30 -2.93 -21.23
N ASN A 75 0.93 -3.09 -21.74
CA ASN A 75 1.68 -1.95 -22.23
C ASN A 75 1.22 -1.54 -23.64
N LYS A 76 1.81 -0.45 -24.18
CA LYS A 76 1.49 0.08 -25.51
C LYS A 76 1.73 -0.91 -26.67
N TYR A 77 2.47 -1.99 -26.44
CA TYR A 77 2.75 -3.04 -27.40
C TYR A 77 1.85 -4.28 -27.22
N GLY A 78 0.81 -4.20 -26.39
CA GLY A 78 -0.11 -5.30 -26.14
C GLY A 78 0.43 -6.42 -25.26
N LYS A 79 1.62 -6.24 -24.63
CA LYS A 79 2.20 -7.23 -23.72
C LYS A 79 1.60 -7.05 -22.34
N CYS A 80 1.13 -8.15 -21.73
CA CYS A 80 0.66 -8.16 -20.35
C CYS A 80 1.84 -7.87 -19.40
N THR A 81 1.67 -6.84 -18.58
CA THR A 81 2.67 -6.38 -17.61
C THR A 81 2.30 -6.74 -16.17
N SER A 82 1.02 -6.93 -15.89
CA SER A 82 0.51 -7.30 -14.58
C SER A 82 -0.79 -8.07 -14.72
N LEU A 83 -0.97 -9.12 -13.92
CA LEU A 83 -2.22 -9.86 -13.77
C LEU A 83 -2.97 -9.41 -12.52
N TYR A 84 -2.24 -9.10 -11.46
CA TYR A 84 -2.77 -8.74 -10.15
C TYR A 84 -2.18 -7.42 -9.68
N HIS A 85 -2.99 -6.66 -8.98
CA HIS A 85 -2.54 -5.52 -8.20
C HIS A 85 -3.35 -5.43 -6.92
N ALA A 86 -2.72 -4.98 -5.86
CA ALA A 86 -3.35 -4.83 -4.57
C ALA A 86 -3.48 -3.35 -4.20
N HIS A 87 -4.66 -2.95 -3.76
CA HIS A 87 -4.92 -1.65 -3.15
C HIS A 87 -4.82 -1.78 -1.64
N PHE A 88 -4.05 -0.92 -1.02
CA PHE A 88 -3.90 -0.83 0.42
C PHE A 88 -4.47 0.48 0.92
N ILE A 89 -5.28 0.41 1.96
CA ILE A 89 -5.79 1.58 2.67
C ILE A 89 -5.35 1.46 4.12
N MET A 90 -4.55 2.42 4.57
CA MET A 90 -3.95 2.44 5.89
C MET A 90 -4.43 3.69 6.64
N ASN A 91 -4.78 3.52 7.92
CA ASN A 91 -5.02 4.66 8.78
C ASN A 91 -3.76 5.51 8.88
N SER A 92 -3.88 6.80 8.63
CA SER A 92 -2.73 7.71 8.71
C SER A 92 -2.21 7.90 10.15
N VAL A 93 -2.98 7.53 11.15
CA VAL A 93 -2.64 7.70 12.57
C VAL A 93 -2.29 6.36 13.20
N SER A 94 -1.11 6.28 13.81
CA SER A 94 -0.65 5.11 14.57
C SER A 94 -1.56 4.88 15.77
N TYR A 95 -2.02 3.64 15.93
CA TYR A 95 -2.82 3.24 17.10
C TYR A 95 -1.96 3.02 18.36
N ILE A 96 -0.63 3.04 18.23
CA ILE A 96 0.31 2.89 19.34
C ILE A 96 0.58 4.23 20.04
N ASP A 97 0.89 5.27 19.25
CA ASP A 97 1.40 6.56 19.79
C ASP A 97 0.78 7.79 19.15
N GLY A 98 -0.20 7.61 18.26
CA GLY A 98 -0.87 8.71 17.57
C GLY A 98 -0.01 9.47 16.55
N LYS A 99 1.21 9.00 16.25
CA LYS A 99 2.02 9.62 15.21
C LYS A 99 1.41 9.40 13.84
N MET A 100 1.43 10.44 13.03
CA MET A 100 0.94 10.35 11.66
C MET A 100 2.02 9.81 10.74
N PHE A 101 1.61 8.89 9.86
CA PHE A 101 2.43 8.47 8.73
C PHE A 101 2.54 9.63 7.74
N SER A 102 3.73 10.07 7.44
CA SER A 102 3.95 11.22 6.57
C SER A 102 4.09 10.85 5.10
N GLY A 103 4.45 9.59 4.81
CA GLY A 103 4.78 9.14 3.45
C GLY A 103 6.01 9.84 2.88
N ASN A 104 6.90 10.35 3.73
CA ASN A 104 8.13 10.99 3.29
C ASN A 104 9.11 9.99 2.69
N HIS A 105 10.15 10.49 2.01
CA HIS A 105 11.14 9.64 1.35
C HIS A 105 11.74 8.59 2.28
N SER A 106 12.07 8.95 3.52
CA SER A 106 12.68 8.03 4.48
C SER A 106 11.75 6.85 4.82
N GLU A 107 10.48 7.11 5.08
CA GLU A 107 9.48 6.08 5.38
C GLU A 107 9.22 5.17 4.16
N ILE A 108 9.11 5.76 2.98
CA ILE A 108 8.87 5.03 1.74
C ILE A 108 10.09 4.18 1.35
N TYR A 109 11.31 4.69 1.48
CA TYR A 109 12.51 3.90 1.21
C TYR A 109 12.75 2.79 2.24
N ALA A 110 12.41 3.02 3.52
CA ALA A 110 12.45 1.96 4.53
C ALA A 110 11.49 0.81 4.18
N PHE A 111 10.31 1.15 3.69
CA PHE A 111 9.35 0.16 3.19
C PHE A 111 9.86 -0.58 1.94
N LEU A 112 10.44 0.12 0.96
CA LEU A 112 11.04 -0.51 -0.22
C LEU A 112 12.14 -1.50 0.18
N ASN A 113 13.05 -1.10 1.06
CA ASN A 113 14.11 -1.97 1.57
C ASN A 113 13.55 -3.22 2.27
N TYR A 114 12.43 -3.08 2.97
CA TYR A 114 11.76 -4.23 3.57
C TYR A 114 11.26 -5.19 2.49
N ILE A 115 10.59 -4.70 1.45
CA ILE A 115 10.09 -5.52 0.35
C ILE A 115 11.24 -6.23 -0.35
N GLU A 116 12.30 -5.51 -0.72
CA GLU A 116 13.49 -6.11 -1.35
C GLU A 116 14.11 -7.22 -0.50
N ARG A 117 14.16 -7.03 0.80
CA ARG A 117 14.70 -8.04 1.73
C ARG A 117 13.81 -9.28 1.80
N VAL A 118 12.49 -9.10 1.86
CA VAL A 118 11.52 -10.21 1.97
C VAL A 118 11.43 -11.01 0.68
N THR A 119 11.52 -10.33 -0.46
CA THR A 119 11.40 -10.96 -1.78
C THR A 119 12.74 -11.46 -2.32
N GLY A 120 13.86 -10.92 -1.86
CA GLY A 120 15.17 -11.10 -2.49
C GLY A 120 15.29 -10.42 -3.85
N ASP A 121 14.33 -9.57 -4.23
CA ASP A 121 14.21 -8.92 -5.53
C ASP A 121 14.45 -7.42 -5.39
N LYS A 122 15.44 -6.90 -6.11
CA LYS A 122 15.81 -5.48 -6.14
C LYS A 122 15.21 -4.71 -7.32
N SER A 123 14.33 -5.34 -8.09
CA SER A 123 13.69 -4.69 -9.25
C SER A 123 12.49 -3.82 -8.86
N TRP A 124 12.10 -3.81 -7.61
CA TRP A 124 11.00 -2.99 -7.08
C TRP A 124 11.25 -1.50 -7.27
N LYS A 125 10.26 -0.80 -7.79
CA LYS A 125 10.33 0.64 -8.06
C LYS A 125 9.15 1.37 -7.45
N ILE A 126 9.43 2.56 -6.94
CA ILE A 126 8.40 3.47 -6.46
C ILE A 126 8.06 4.43 -7.58
N LYS A 127 6.77 4.52 -7.92
CA LYS A 127 6.24 5.56 -8.79
C LYS A 127 5.34 6.47 -7.96
N TYR A 128 5.70 7.73 -7.90
CA TYR A 128 4.82 8.77 -7.36
C TYR A 128 3.78 9.13 -8.41
N GLY A 129 2.52 9.21 -8.01
CA GLY A 129 1.46 9.61 -8.93
C GLY A 129 1.78 10.97 -9.55
N SER A 130 1.80 11.06 -10.87
CA SER A 130 1.96 12.30 -11.63
C SER A 130 0.64 13.06 -11.71
N GLY A 131 -0.05 13.24 -10.58
CA GLY A 131 -1.24 14.07 -10.50
C GLY A 131 -0.89 15.52 -10.74
N LYS A 132 -1.32 16.10 -11.86
CA LYS A 132 -1.29 17.54 -12.16
C LYS A 132 -2.25 18.36 -11.28
N GLU A 133 -2.66 17.88 -10.15
CA GLU A 133 -3.41 18.64 -9.17
C GLU A 133 -2.71 18.54 -7.82
N LYS A 134 -2.06 19.65 -7.46
CA LYS A 134 -1.72 19.97 -6.09
C LYS A 134 -3.01 20.31 -5.34
N THR A 135 -3.88 19.34 -5.21
CA THR A 135 -4.89 19.36 -4.19
C THR A 135 -4.27 18.67 -2.98
N SER A 136 -4.51 19.22 -1.81
CA SER A 136 -4.05 18.77 -0.50
C SER A 136 -4.57 17.37 -0.10
N GLU A 137 -4.88 16.52 -1.05
CA GLU A 137 -5.45 15.19 -0.90
C GLU A 137 -4.46 14.13 -1.36
N GLY A 138 -3.86 13.49 -0.37
CA GLY A 138 -3.31 12.14 -0.44
C GLY A 138 -2.26 11.85 -1.51
N LEU A 139 -0.99 11.74 -1.10
CA LEU A 139 0.05 11.07 -1.88
C LEU A 139 -0.41 9.64 -2.21
N THR A 140 -0.74 9.40 -3.48
CA THR A 140 -0.93 8.06 -4.01
C THR A 140 0.43 7.56 -4.47
N ALA A 141 1.06 6.67 -3.71
CA ALA A 141 2.25 5.97 -4.16
C ALA A 141 1.82 4.66 -4.84
N SER A 142 2.30 4.40 -6.04
CA SER A 142 2.20 3.08 -6.66
C SER A 142 3.56 2.43 -6.67
N MET A 143 3.63 1.18 -6.23
CA MET A 143 4.82 0.34 -6.33
C MET A 143 4.64 -0.65 -7.46
N GLN A 144 5.63 -0.74 -8.33
CA GLN A 144 5.63 -1.66 -9.44
C GLN A 144 6.94 -2.43 -9.46
N CYS A 145 6.83 -3.76 -9.57
CA CYS A 145 7.95 -4.62 -9.92
C CYS A 145 8.03 -4.68 -11.46
N ASP A 146 9.20 -4.40 -12.04
CA ASP A 146 9.46 -4.58 -13.46
C ASP A 146 9.88 -6.01 -13.78
#